data_56ac0398021a69d1627bed401a64fbe3
#
_entry.id   56ac0398021a69d1627bed401a64fbe3
#
_cell.length_a   1.000
_cell.length_b   1.000
_cell.length_c   1.000
_cell.angle_alpha   90.00
_cell.angle_beta   90.00
_cell.angle_gamma   90.00
#
_symmetry.space_group_name_H-M   'P 1'
#
loop_
_entity.id
_entity.type
_entity.pdbx_description
1 polymer ?
#
loop_
_entity_poly.entity_id
_entity_poly.type
_entity_poly.pdbx_seq_one_letter_code
_entity_poly.pdbx_strand_id
1 'polypeptide(L)'
;MRSACLSLLLVTACWALPFRQSGFLDFMMEDEGSGDPVTESPLPPVIGGPKCPFRCQCHLRVIQCSDLGLKAVPEDIPDDTTLLDLQNNKITEIKENDFKNLKGLHALILVNNKLTIIHPKAFSPLTKLQRLYLSKNLLKEMPANMPKSLQELRIHENEITKIKKASFQGMSHVIVMELGSNPLKTAGIEAGAFADLKRASYIRIADTNITEVPKGLPSSLSELHLDGNKITKLTADRLKGMKNLAKLGLSYNQISSVENGTLSNAPHLRELHLDNNALTSVPPGLPDHKYIQVVYLHAHKIAAVGTEDFCPPGFNTKKAMYSGISLFSNPVPYWEVQPVTFRCVFDRSAIQLGNYRKK
;
A
#
# COMPACT_ATOMS: atom_id res chain seq x y z
N MET A 1 -15.02 -44.59 -33.92
CA MET A 1 -13.96 -44.29 -32.93
C MET A 1 -14.03 -42.79 -32.62
N ARG A 2 -14.50 -42.47 -31.45
CA ARG A 2 -14.76 -41.10 -30.97
C ARG A 2 -13.55 -40.66 -30.17
N SER A 3 -12.94 -39.54 -30.53
CA SER A 3 -11.96 -38.86 -29.68
C SER A 3 -12.57 -37.54 -29.22
N ALA A 4 -12.79 -37.43 -27.94
CA ALA A 4 -13.29 -36.21 -27.27
C ALA A 4 -12.08 -35.36 -26.87
N CYS A 5 -11.96 -34.17 -27.45
CA CYS A 5 -11.05 -33.13 -26.94
C CYS A 5 -11.73 -32.35 -25.81
N LEU A 6 -11.21 -32.50 -24.62
CA LEU A 6 -11.54 -31.65 -23.47
C LEU A 6 -10.81 -30.30 -23.61
N SER A 7 -11.58 -29.24 -23.82
CA SER A 7 -11.05 -27.87 -23.78
C SER A 7 -11.00 -27.37 -22.32
N LEU A 8 -9.81 -27.27 -21.75
CA LEU A 8 -9.58 -26.57 -20.48
C LEU A 8 -9.71 -25.05 -20.71
N LEU A 9 -10.75 -24.47 -20.18
CA LEU A 9 -10.89 -23.02 -20.03
C LEU A 9 -9.94 -22.54 -18.91
N LEU A 10 -8.81 -22.01 -19.30
CA LEU A 10 -7.95 -21.20 -18.41
C LEU A 10 -8.61 -19.83 -18.25
N VAL A 11 -9.29 -19.62 -17.13
CA VAL A 11 -9.68 -18.30 -16.64
C VAL A 11 -8.40 -17.64 -16.12
N THR A 12 -7.78 -16.81 -16.93
CA THR A 12 -6.74 -15.90 -16.47
C THR A 12 -7.41 -14.77 -15.69
N ALA A 13 -7.52 -14.94 -14.38
CA ALA A 13 -7.75 -13.83 -13.47
C ALA A 13 -6.53 -12.90 -13.56
N CYS A 14 -6.73 -11.74 -14.15
CA CYS A 14 -5.73 -10.67 -14.16
C CYS A 14 -5.68 -10.08 -12.75
N TRP A 15 -4.91 -10.71 -11.88
CA TRP A 15 -4.54 -10.13 -10.59
C TRP A 15 -3.56 -9.00 -10.90
N ALA A 16 -3.96 -7.78 -10.57
CA ALA A 16 -3.00 -6.69 -10.46
C ALA A 16 -1.90 -7.18 -9.51
N LEU A 17 -0.70 -7.31 -10.04
CA LEU A 17 0.46 -7.73 -9.25
C LEU A 17 0.58 -6.74 -8.09
N PRO A 18 0.52 -7.20 -6.84
CA PRO A 18 0.87 -6.33 -5.73
C PRO A 18 2.29 -5.82 -5.98
N PHE A 19 2.50 -4.55 -5.68
CA PHE A 19 3.81 -3.92 -5.58
C PHE A 19 4.84 -4.95 -5.14
N ARG A 20 5.88 -5.14 -5.97
CA ARG A 20 6.97 -6.06 -5.68
C ARG A 20 7.43 -5.73 -4.25
N GLN A 21 7.11 -6.58 -3.31
CA GLN A 21 7.77 -6.53 -2.02
C GLN A 21 9.25 -6.62 -2.36
N SER A 22 10.00 -5.56 -2.12
CA SER A 22 11.45 -5.69 -2.01
C SER A 22 11.62 -6.73 -0.91
N GLY A 23 11.95 -7.93 -1.34
CA GLY A 23 11.88 -9.08 -0.48
C GLY A 23 12.95 -8.97 0.59
N PHE A 24 12.74 -9.67 1.66
CA PHE A 24 13.73 -10.01 2.66
C PHE A 24 15.14 -10.32 2.07
N LEU A 25 15.19 -10.86 0.84
CA LEU A 25 16.43 -11.15 0.10
C LEU A 25 17.15 -9.89 -0.43
N ASP A 26 16.45 -8.81 -0.78
CA ASP A 26 17.11 -7.58 -1.24
C ASP A 26 17.90 -6.88 -0.11
N PHE A 27 17.45 -7.05 1.15
CA PHE A 27 18.18 -6.56 2.31
C PHE A 27 19.48 -7.31 2.57
N MET A 28 19.56 -8.59 2.16
CA MET A 28 20.76 -9.43 2.33
C MET A 28 21.84 -9.18 1.27
N MET A 29 21.50 -8.59 0.11
CA MET A 29 22.42 -8.44 -1.03
C MET A 29 23.22 -7.12 -1.05
N GLU A 30 22.86 -6.14 -0.22
CA GLU A 30 23.56 -4.84 -0.23
C GLU A 30 24.88 -4.82 0.57
N ASP A 31 25.27 -5.92 1.26
CA ASP A 31 26.45 -5.96 2.15
C ASP A 31 27.53 -7.01 1.76
N GLU A 32 27.48 -7.55 0.53
CA GLU A 32 28.55 -8.44 0.06
C GLU A 32 29.68 -7.69 -0.65
N GLY A 33 30.62 -7.22 0.14
CA GLY A 33 31.97 -6.90 -0.31
C GLY A 33 32.73 -8.17 -0.76
N SER A 34 33.30 -8.12 -1.94
CA SER A 34 34.11 -9.15 -2.58
C SER A 34 35.20 -9.76 -1.65
N GLY A 35 35.17 -11.08 -1.46
CA GLY A 35 36.22 -11.82 -0.80
C GLY A 35 36.45 -13.17 -1.48
N ASP A 36 37.70 -13.43 -1.82
CA ASP A 36 38.21 -14.63 -2.48
C ASP A 36 37.95 -15.94 -1.75
N PRO A 37 37.97 -17.11 -2.44
CA PRO A 37 37.65 -18.39 -1.85
C PRO A 37 38.75 -18.89 -0.90
N VAL A 38 38.44 -18.96 0.39
CA VAL A 38 39.32 -19.55 1.41
C VAL A 38 38.92 -21.01 1.64
N THR A 39 39.90 -21.89 1.47
CA THR A 39 39.84 -23.32 1.76
C THR A 39 39.44 -23.61 3.21
N GLU A 40 38.43 -24.45 3.39
CA GLU A 40 37.96 -24.92 4.69
C GLU A 40 39.00 -25.76 5.42
N SER A 41 39.43 -25.27 6.57
CA SER A 41 40.07 -26.07 7.64
C SER A 41 39.05 -26.23 8.79
N PRO A 42 38.92 -27.38 9.42
CA PRO A 42 37.92 -27.53 10.51
C PRO A 42 38.40 -26.72 11.72
N LEU A 43 37.66 -25.66 12.01
CA LEU A 43 37.85 -24.84 13.19
C LEU A 43 37.38 -25.61 14.44
N PRO A 44 38.10 -25.47 15.61
CA PRO A 44 37.66 -26.05 16.87
C PRO A 44 36.35 -25.45 17.33
N PRO A 45 35.56 -26.16 18.14
CA PRO A 45 34.26 -25.64 18.61
C PRO A 45 34.46 -24.34 19.39
N VAL A 46 33.91 -23.24 18.85
CA VAL A 46 33.90 -21.93 19.51
C VAL A 46 32.96 -22.04 20.73
N ILE A 47 33.54 -22.26 21.90
CA ILE A 47 32.85 -22.17 23.16
C ILE A 47 32.64 -20.69 23.46
N GLY A 48 31.38 -20.19 23.31
CA GLY A 48 30.97 -18.86 23.73
C GLY A 48 30.45 -17.90 22.68
N GLY A 49 29.92 -18.38 21.54
CA GLY A 49 29.14 -17.54 20.62
C GLY A 49 27.80 -17.11 21.25
N PRO A 50 27.19 -16.01 20.77
CA PRO A 50 25.90 -15.56 21.29
C PRO A 50 24.89 -16.71 21.22
N LYS A 51 24.21 -17.01 22.37
CA LYS A 51 23.24 -18.10 22.43
C LYS A 51 22.07 -17.80 21.52
N CYS A 52 21.85 -18.65 20.52
CA CYS A 52 20.66 -18.59 19.70
C CYS A 52 19.44 -19.08 20.51
N PRO A 53 18.31 -18.38 20.51
CA PRO A 53 17.11 -18.84 21.20
C PRO A 53 16.70 -20.23 20.72
N PHE A 54 16.16 -21.03 21.63
CA PHE A 54 15.78 -22.42 21.33
C PHE A 54 14.87 -22.52 20.10
N ARG A 55 15.22 -23.40 19.18
CA ARG A 55 14.56 -23.65 17.87
C ARG A 55 14.65 -22.50 16.85
N CYS A 56 15.16 -21.32 17.19
CA CYS A 56 15.42 -20.28 16.23
C CYS A 56 16.67 -20.59 15.39
N GLN A 57 16.79 -19.95 14.25
CA GLN A 57 17.99 -19.97 13.41
C GLN A 57 18.68 -18.60 13.55
N CYS A 58 19.95 -18.60 13.82
CA CYS A 58 20.74 -17.39 13.98
C CYS A 58 21.85 -17.38 12.94
N HIS A 59 21.83 -16.37 12.08
CA HIS A 59 22.86 -16.13 11.11
C HIS A 59 23.35 -14.70 11.24
N LEU A 60 24.60 -14.51 11.66
CA LEU A 60 25.12 -13.19 12.01
C LEU A 60 24.19 -12.47 13.00
N ARG A 61 23.66 -11.31 12.63
CA ARG A 61 22.76 -10.48 13.43
C ARG A 61 21.28 -10.66 13.10
N VAL A 62 20.96 -11.68 12.27
CA VAL A 62 19.58 -12.01 11.87
C VAL A 62 19.11 -13.21 12.67
N ILE A 63 18.01 -13.05 13.39
CA ILE A 63 17.40 -14.09 14.21
C ILE A 63 16.05 -14.44 13.60
N GLN A 64 15.92 -15.69 13.15
CA GLN A 64 14.72 -16.24 12.54
C GLN A 64 14.05 -17.23 13.49
N CYS A 65 12.87 -16.86 13.96
CA CYS A 65 12.04 -17.67 14.86
C CYS A 65 10.63 -17.86 14.27
N SER A 66 10.51 -17.86 12.95
CA SER A 66 9.23 -18.04 12.26
C SER A 66 8.72 -19.47 12.32
N ASP A 67 7.40 -19.65 12.29
CA ASP A 67 6.71 -20.95 12.16
C ASP A 67 7.00 -21.94 13.32
N LEU A 68 7.35 -21.47 14.50
CA LEU A 68 7.73 -22.31 15.65
C LEU A 68 6.59 -22.57 16.65
N GLY A 69 5.41 -21.93 16.43
CA GLY A 69 4.28 -22.03 17.36
C GLY A 69 4.52 -21.30 18.69
N LEU A 70 5.41 -20.33 18.72
CA LEU A 70 5.76 -19.54 19.90
C LEU A 70 4.53 -18.81 20.45
N LYS A 71 4.35 -18.82 21.78
CA LYS A 71 3.28 -18.11 22.49
C LYS A 71 3.75 -16.78 23.10
N ALA A 72 5.06 -16.56 23.15
CA ALA A 72 5.70 -15.34 23.66
C ALA A 72 6.99 -15.07 22.87
N VAL A 73 7.52 -13.87 22.98
CA VAL A 73 8.85 -13.52 22.47
C VAL A 73 9.89 -14.41 23.17
N PRO A 74 10.84 -15.03 22.43
CA PRO A 74 11.87 -15.86 23.05
C PRO A 74 12.75 -15.05 23.99
N GLU A 75 13.21 -15.71 25.05
CA GLU A 75 14.29 -15.22 25.88
C GLU A 75 15.65 -15.42 25.17
N ASP A 76 16.70 -14.80 25.67
CA ASP A 76 18.08 -14.96 25.19
C ASP A 76 18.32 -14.55 23.72
N ILE A 77 17.55 -13.57 23.19
CA ILE A 77 17.85 -12.97 21.88
C ILE A 77 19.17 -12.20 22.00
N PRO A 78 20.15 -12.44 21.11
CA PRO A 78 21.42 -11.72 21.13
C PRO A 78 21.26 -10.20 21.06
N ASP A 79 22.01 -9.47 21.89
CA ASP A 79 21.88 -8.01 22.03
C ASP A 79 22.28 -7.23 20.76
N ASP A 80 23.11 -7.84 19.92
CA ASP A 80 23.59 -7.27 18.64
C ASP A 80 22.65 -7.55 17.46
N THR A 81 21.48 -8.16 17.71
CA THR A 81 20.48 -8.46 16.68
C THR A 81 20.05 -7.21 15.94
N THR A 82 20.09 -7.26 14.60
CA THR A 82 19.62 -6.19 13.71
C THR A 82 18.28 -6.49 13.06
N LEU A 83 17.94 -7.76 12.88
CA LEU A 83 16.64 -8.21 12.39
C LEU A 83 16.13 -9.36 13.24
N LEU A 84 14.88 -9.25 13.70
CA LEU A 84 14.19 -10.29 14.46
C LEU A 84 12.89 -10.67 13.72
N ASP A 85 12.84 -11.91 13.24
CA ASP A 85 11.67 -12.48 12.58
C ASP A 85 10.93 -13.44 13.52
N LEU A 86 9.72 -13.05 13.91
CA LEU A 86 8.79 -13.80 14.76
C LEU A 86 7.48 -14.12 14.05
N GLN A 87 7.45 -14.04 12.71
CA GLN A 87 6.22 -14.26 11.96
C GLN A 87 5.66 -15.69 12.10
N ASN A 88 4.36 -15.84 11.83
CA ASN A 88 3.66 -17.12 11.80
C ASN A 88 3.76 -17.89 13.15
N ASN A 89 3.62 -17.19 14.26
CA ASN A 89 3.59 -17.78 15.59
C ASN A 89 2.21 -17.60 16.26
N LYS A 90 2.13 -17.79 17.54
CA LYS A 90 0.91 -17.69 18.37
C LYS A 90 1.07 -16.67 19.50
N ILE A 91 1.93 -15.65 19.30
CA ILE A 91 2.21 -14.63 20.30
C ILE A 91 0.95 -13.76 20.49
N THR A 92 0.50 -13.61 21.73
CA THR A 92 -0.73 -12.87 22.06
C THR A 92 -0.47 -11.48 22.61
N GLU A 93 0.70 -11.26 23.21
CA GLU A 93 1.09 -9.97 23.80
C GLU A 93 2.59 -9.71 23.64
N ILE A 94 2.96 -8.44 23.59
CA ILE A 94 4.34 -7.96 23.73
C ILE A 94 4.46 -7.25 25.07
N LYS A 95 5.37 -7.72 25.92
CA LYS A 95 5.61 -7.19 27.27
C LYS A 95 6.62 -6.04 27.27
N GLU A 96 6.67 -5.28 28.34
CA GLU A 96 7.56 -4.13 28.51
C GLU A 96 9.03 -4.43 28.18
N ASN A 97 9.53 -5.59 28.62
CA ASN A 97 10.95 -5.93 28.58
C ASN A 97 11.33 -6.93 27.48
N ASP A 98 10.40 -7.30 26.59
CA ASP A 98 10.66 -8.31 25.56
C ASP A 98 11.81 -7.93 24.62
N PHE A 99 12.03 -6.64 24.41
CA PHE A 99 13.07 -6.12 23.52
C PHE A 99 14.10 -5.23 24.23
N LYS A 100 14.22 -5.31 25.57
CA LYS A 100 15.01 -4.37 26.40
C LYS A 100 16.46 -4.19 25.98
N ASN A 101 17.09 -5.21 25.42
CA ASN A 101 18.50 -5.21 25.06
C ASN A 101 18.74 -4.92 23.56
N LEU A 102 17.69 -4.92 22.72
CA LEU A 102 17.81 -4.89 21.26
C LEU A 102 17.97 -3.46 20.71
N LYS A 103 18.89 -2.70 21.27
CA LYS A 103 19.12 -1.29 20.89
C LYS A 103 19.60 -1.11 19.44
N GLY A 104 20.18 -2.16 18.85
CA GLY A 104 20.64 -2.19 17.46
C GLY A 104 19.61 -2.70 16.46
N LEU A 105 18.39 -3.03 16.89
CA LEU A 105 17.38 -3.62 16.01
C LEU A 105 16.89 -2.63 14.96
N HIS A 106 16.96 -3.01 13.67
CA HIS A 106 16.50 -2.23 12.53
C HIS A 106 15.17 -2.74 11.96
N ALA A 107 14.93 -4.03 12.04
CA ALA A 107 13.68 -4.65 11.56
C ALA A 107 13.09 -5.63 12.57
N LEU A 108 11.78 -5.51 12.84
CA LEU A 108 11.00 -6.39 13.69
C LEU A 108 9.77 -6.89 12.93
N ILE A 109 9.68 -8.20 12.75
CA ILE A 109 8.62 -8.86 11.99
C ILE A 109 7.76 -9.70 12.93
N LEU A 110 6.52 -9.29 13.14
CA LEU A 110 5.52 -9.94 14.01
C LEU A 110 4.25 -10.31 13.22
N VAL A 111 4.40 -10.48 11.91
CA VAL A 111 3.28 -10.79 10.99
C VAL A 111 2.65 -12.13 11.34
N ASN A 112 1.33 -12.20 11.22
CA ASN A 112 0.56 -13.42 11.42
C ASN A 112 0.82 -14.07 12.78
N ASN A 113 0.52 -13.32 13.82
CA ASN A 113 0.47 -13.77 15.22
C ASN A 113 -0.97 -13.61 15.76
N LYS A 114 -1.12 -13.60 17.07
CA LYS A 114 -2.40 -13.40 17.78
C LYS A 114 -2.34 -12.18 18.71
N LEU A 115 -1.53 -11.17 18.34
CA LEU A 115 -1.31 -10.00 19.18
C LEU A 115 -2.59 -9.22 19.40
N THR A 116 -2.94 -9.04 20.66
CA THR A 116 -4.05 -8.19 21.12
C THR A 116 -3.55 -6.99 21.89
N ILE A 117 -2.39 -7.10 22.55
CA ILE A 117 -1.81 -6.10 23.44
C ILE A 117 -0.32 -5.93 23.14
N ILE A 118 0.12 -4.68 23.04
CA ILE A 118 1.52 -4.29 23.01
C ILE A 118 1.73 -3.31 24.17
N HIS A 119 2.62 -3.63 25.09
CA HIS A 119 2.90 -2.76 26.24
C HIS A 119 3.41 -1.39 25.75
N PRO A 120 2.92 -0.26 26.29
CA PRO A 120 3.28 1.08 25.81
C PRO A 120 4.77 1.41 25.78
N LYS A 121 5.57 0.71 26.57
CA LYS A 121 7.03 0.89 26.63
C LYS A 121 7.81 -0.18 25.89
N ALA A 122 7.15 -1.18 25.28
CA ALA A 122 7.82 -2.31 24.64
C ALA A 122 8.83 -1.89 23.56
N PHE A 123 8.51 -0.85 22.81
CA PHE A 123 9.36 -0.34 21.72
C PHE A 123 10.35 0.75 22.16
N SER A 124 10.32 1.18 23.45
CA SER A 124 11.19 2.26 23.92
C SER A 124 12.70 2.00 23.72
N PRO A 125 13.21 0.77 23.85
CA PRO A 125 14.63 0.47 23.59
C PRO A 125 15.01 0.54 22.11
N LEU A 126 14.06 0.43 21.19
CA LEU A 126 14.26 0.22 19.75
C LEU A 126 14.49 1.55 19.00
N THR A 127 15.48 2.32 19.43
CA THR A 127 15.74 3.67 18.90
C THR A 127 16.27 3.71 17.47
N LYS A 128 16.70 2.55 16.92
CA LYS A 128 17.18 2.39 15.54
C LYS A 128 16.20 1.63 14.65
N LEU A 129 15.00 1.28 15.17
CA LEU A 129 14.04 0.49 14.40
C LEU A 129 13.51 1.29 13.21
N GLN A 130 13.70 0.76 12.01
CA GLN A 130 13.27 1.34 10.75
C GLN A 130 12.04 0.65 10.17
N ARG A 131 11.91 -0.67 10.36
CA ARG A 131 10.81 -1.47 9.82
C ARG A 131 10.08 -2.20 10.93
N LEU A 132 8.77 -1.99 11.03
CA LEU A 132 7.90 -2.66 11.99
C LEU A 132 6.71 -3.27 11.26
N TYR A 133 6.61 -4.60 11.25
CA TYR A 133 5.56 -5.35 10.58
C TYR A 133 4.69 -6.06 11.61
N LEU A 134 3.46 -5.58 11.75
CA LEU A 134 2.44 -6.03 12.70
C LEU A 134 1.18 -6.57 12.02
N SER A 135 1.24 -6.82 10.71
CA SER A 135 0.08 -7.24 9.92
C SER A 135 -0.42 -8.62 10.33
N LYS A 136 -1.70 -8.89 10.06
CA LYS A 136 -2.36 -10.17 10.40
C LYS A 136 -2.28 -10.51 11.87
N ASN A 137 -2.72 -9.57 12.71
CA ASN A 137 -2.87 -9.73 14.15
C ASN A 137 -4.30 -9.37 14.61
N LEU A 138 -4.52 -9.20 15.88
CA LEU A 138 -5.83 -8.90 16.49
C LEU A 138 -5.82 -7.57 17.25
N LEU A 139 -4.97 -6.63 16.83
CA LEU A 139 -4.84 -5.32 17.47
C LEU A 139 -6.10 -4.48 17.20
N LYS A 140 -6.70 -3.94 18.27
CA LYS A 140 -7.87 -3.06 18.20
C LYS A 140 -7.54 -1.58 18.17
N GLU A 141 -6.32 -1.23 18.58
CA GLU A 141 -5.79 0.13 18.60
C GLU A 141 -4.39 0.18 18.00
N MET A 142 -4.00 1.36 17.54
CA MET A 142 -2.63 1.63 17.15
C MET A 142 -1.70 1.49 18.37
N PRO A 143 -0.52 0.85 18.22
CA PRO A 143 0.45 0.77 19.32
C PRO A 143 0.84 2.17 19.80
N ALA A 144 0.93 2.35 21.11
CA ALA A 144 1.41 3.59 21.69
C ALA A 144 2.94 3.69 21.58
N ASN A 145 3.44 4.92 21.55
CA ASN A 145 4.88 5.21 21.62
C ASN A 145 5.75 4.44 20.63
N MET A 146 5.28 4.30 19.39
CA MET A 146 6.08 3.69 18.33
C MET A 146 7.39 4.44 18.11
N PRO A 147 8.48 3.77 17.71
CA PRO A 147 9.78 4.40 17.50
C PRO A 147 9.72 5.52 16.46
N LYS A 148 10.29 6.67 16.77
CA LYS A 148 10.34 7.82 15.85
C LYS A 148 11.31 7.62 14.68
N SER A 149 12.19 6.62 14.79
CA SER A 149 13.11 6.17 13.72
C SER A 149 12.42 5.41 12.59
N LEU A 150 11.15 4.97 12.77
CA LEU A 150 10.43 4.18 11.78
C LEU A 150 10.37 4.88 10.42
N GLN A 151 10.71 4.12 9.38
CA GLN A 151 10.58 4.47 7.97
C GLN A 151 9.44 3.70 7.31
N GLU A 152 9.16 2.48 7.78
CA GLU A 152 8.11 1.63 7.25
C GLU A 152 7.30 0.99 8.38
N LEU A 153 5.97 1.22 8.35
CA LEU A 153 5.01 0.59 9.24
C LEU A 153 3.97 -0.17 8.42
N ARG A 154 3.85 -1.48 8.66
CA ARG A 154 2.79 -2.32 8.10
C ARG A 154 1.96 -2.91 9.23
N ILE A 155 0.69 -2.54 9.28
CA ILE A 155 -0.25 -2.95 10.33
C ILE A 155 -1.64 -3.30 9.76
N HIS A 156 -1.67 -3.68 8.48
CA HIS A 156 -2.89 -4.12 7.80
C HIS A 156 -3.41 -5.45 8.36
N GLU A 157 -4.66 -5.77 8.07
CA GLU A 157 -5.31 -7.00 8.55
C GLU A 157 -5.24 -7.12 10.10
N ASN A 158 -5.73 -6.09 10.78
CA ASN A 158 -5.98 -6.05 12.22
C ASN A 158 -7.44 -5.65 12.49
N GLU A 159 -7.77 -5.34 13.73
CA GLU A 159 -9.11 -4.91 14.16
C GLU A 159 -9.15 -3.42 14.55
N ILE A 160 -8.25 -2.60 13.99
CA ILE A 160 -8.10 -1.18 14.35
C ILE A 160 -9.28 -0.37 13.82
N THR A 161 -9.96 0.34 14.73
CA THR A 161 -11.13 1.16 14.40
C THR A 161 -10.87 2.65 14.42
N LYS A 162 -9.77 3.08 15.06
CA LYS A 162 -9.44 4.50 15.27
C LYS A 162 -7.96 4.78 15.08
N ILE A 163 -7.67 5.96 14.54
CA ILE A 163 -6.33 6.55 14.47
C ILE A 163 -6.40 7.89 15.21
N LYS A 164 -5.76 7.95 16.38
CA LYS A 164 -5.68 9.16 17.20
C LYS A 164 -4.57 10.08 16.65
N LYS A 165 -4.68 11.38 16.93
CA LYS A 165 -3.62 12.35 16.58
C LYS A 165 -2.26 11.93 17.17
N ALA A 166 -2.25 11.39 18.37
CA ALA A 166 -1.04 10.90 19.03
C ALA A 166 -0.45 9.62 18.42
N SER A 167 -1.20 8.90 17.57
CA SER A 167 -0.74 7.61 17.03
C SER A 167 0.55 7.71 16.24
N PHE A 168 0.75 8.79 15.51
CA PHE A 168 1.92 9.01 14.66
C PHE A 168 2.75 10.22 15.09
N GLN A 169 2.58 10.67 16.33
CA GLN A 169 3.27 11.86 16.83
C GLN A 169 4.79 11.70 16.76
N GLY A 170 5.45 12.63 16.08
CA GLY A 170 6.90 12.68 15.93
C GLY A 170 7.48 11.66 14.93
N MET A 171 6.65 10.90 14.20
CA MET A 171 7.09 9.89 13.23
C MET A 171 7.42 10.51 11.87
N SER A 172 8.33 11.48 11.85
CA SER A 172 8.65 12.27 10.67
C SER A 172 9.49 11.55 9.61
N HIS A 173 10.04 10.37 9.92
CA HIS A 173 10.87 9.58 9.02
C HIS A 173 10.10 8.52 8.22
N VAL A 174 8.82 8.30 8.53
CA VAL A 174 8.00 7.32 7.84
C VAL A 174 7.87 7.67 6.36
N ILE A 175 8.18 6.70 5.52
CA ILE A 175 8.08 6.75 4.05
C ILE A 175 6.89 5.91 3.58
N VAL A 176 6.70 4.72 4.17
CA VAL A 176 5.66 3.76 3.79
C VAL A 176 4.76 3.46 4.99
N MET A 177 3.44 3.59 4.81
CA MET A 177 2.44 3.23 5.81
C MET A 177 1.32 2.38 5.19
N GLU A 178 1.14 1.18 5.72
CA GLU A 178 0.13 0.22 5.26
C GLU A 178 -0.87 -0.05 6.39
N LEU A 179 -2.10 0.45 6.22
CA LEU A 179 -3.18 0.41 7.21
C LEU A 179 -4.41 -0.36 6.72
N GLY A 180 -4.34 -0.96 5.54
CA GLY A 180 -5.48 -1.61 4.89
C GLY A 180 -6.10 -2.76 5.69
N SER A 181 -7.29 -3.19 5.31
CA SER A 181 -8.01 -4.32 5.92
C SER A 181 -8.13 -4.21 7.45
N ASN A 182 -8.39 -2.99 7.92
CA ASN A 182 -8.80 -2.67 9.29
C ASN A 182 -10.22 -2.09 9.26
N PRO A 183 -11.06 -2.26 10.28
CA PRO A 183 -12.41 -1.70 10.32
C PRO A 183 -12.44 -0.20 10.64
N LEU A 184 -11.54 0.56 10.03
CA LEU A 184 -11.45 2.01 10.16
C LEU A 184 -12.69 2.69 9.57
N LYS A 185 -13.22 3.69 10.26
CA LYS A 185 -14.27 4.59 9.76
C LYS A 185 -13.71 6.01 9.67
N THR A 186 -14.25 6.82 8.78
CA THR A 186 -13.83 8.23 8.62
C THR A 186 -13.87 8.98 9.95
N ALA A 187 -14.95 8.83 10.74
CA ALA A 187 -15.08 9.45 12.06
C ALA A 187 -14.07 8.92 13.11
N GLY A 188 -13.45 7.78 12.87
CA GLY A 188 -12.41 7.22 13.74
C GLY A 188 -11.01 7.77 13.49
N ILE A 189 -10.81 8.53 12.42
CA ILE A 189 -9.54 9.18 12.10
C ILE A 189 -9.58 10.62 12.62
N GLU A 190 -8.82 10.91 13.66
CA GLU A 190 -8.77 12.24 14.25
C GLU A 190 -8.13 13.26 13.31
N ALA A 191 -8.62 14.51 13.38
CA ALA A 191 -8.06 15.60 12.61
C ALA A 191 -6.58 15.80 12.95
N GLY A 192 -5.73 15.89 11.94
CA GLY A 192 -4.28 16.04 12.10
C GLY A 192 -3.54 14.76 12.47
N ALA A 193 -4.18 13.59 12.41
CA ALA A 193 -3.52 12.30 12.69
C ALA A 193 -2.28 12.05 11.83
N PHE A 194 -2.27 12.52 10.60
CA PHE A 194 -1.16 12.34 9.65
C PHE A 194 -0.16 13.52 9.59
N ALA A 195 -0.35 14.53 10.44
CA ALA A 195 0.40 15.81 10.33
C ALA A 195 1.92 15.66 10.47
N ASP A 196 2.39 14.69 11.27
CA ASP A 196 3.80 14.46 11.52
C ASP A 196 4.49 13.56 10.49
N LEU A 197 3.73 12.91 9.59
CA LEU A 197 4.25 12.03 8.55
C LEU A 197 4.82 12.82 7.36
N LYS A 198 5.75 13.71 7.60
CA LYS A 198 6.22 14.73 6.63
C LYS A 198 6.99 14.16 5.43
N ARG A 199 7.47 12.93 5.52
CA ARG A 199 8.22 12.23 4.46
C ARG A 199 7.45 11.06 3.84
N ALA A 200 6.21 10.81 4.28
CA ALA A 200 5.41 9.73 3.74
C ALA A 200 5.22 9.90 2.23
N SER A 201 5.67 8.93 1.45
CA SER A 201 5.49 8.87 0.01
C SER A 201 4.41 7.88 -0.43
N TYR A 202 4.12 6.89 0.42
CA TYR A 202 3.13 5.85 0.18
C TYR A 202 2.25 5.67 1.41
N ILE A 203 0.94 5.81 1.24
CA ILE A 203 -0.07 5.44 2.24
C ILE A 203 -1.14 4.58 1.58
N ARG A 204 -1.44 3.44 2.20
CA ARG A 204 -2.55 2.57 1.82
C ARG A 204 -3.53 2.43 2.98
N ILE A 205 -4.80 2.81 2.74
CA ILE A 205 -5.94 2.64 3.64
C ILE A 205 -7.05 1.98 2.80
N ALA A 206 -6.75 0.82 2.25
CA ALA A 206 -7.67 0.07 1.40
C ALA A 206 -8.44 -0.98 2.20
N ASP A 207 -9.58 -1.41 1.67
CA ASP A 207 -10.41 -2.45 2.29
C ASP A 207 -10.80 -2.13 3.75
N THR A 208 -11.20 -0.88 3.98
CA THR A 208 -11.70 -0.37 5.27
C THR A 208 -13.15 0.09 5.15
N ASN A 209 -13.65 0.85 6.14
CA ASN A 209 -15.01 1.38 6.13
C ASN A 209 -15.06 2.91 6.00
N ILE A 210 -14.02 3.56 5.47
CA ILE A 210 -14.05 5.00 5.28
C ILE A 210 -15.02 5.38 4.16
N THR A 211 -15.71 6.51 4.35
CA THR A 211 -16.73 7.04 3.43
C THR A 211 -16.28 8.27 2.69
N GLU A 212 -15.11 8.80 3.04
CA GLU A 212 -14.48 9.96 2.43
C GLU A 212 -12.95 9.80 2.44
N VAL A 213 -12.26 10.47 1.53
CA VAL A 213 -10.81 10.60 1.60
C VAL A 213 -10.42 11.28 2.92
N PRO A 214 -9.52 10.74 3.74
CA PRO A 214 -9.12 11.35 5.00
C PRO A 214 -8.58 12.77 4.82
N LYS A 215 -8.88 13.66 5.76
CA LYS A 215 -8.33 15.01 5.77
C LYS A 215 -6.90 15.04 6.29
N GLY A 216 -6.13 16.03 5.81
CA GLY A 216 -4.80 16.29 6.34
C GLY A 216 -3.76 15.23 6.01
N LEU A 217 -3.92 14.52 4.91
CA LEU A 217 -2.91 13.61 4.38
C LEU A 217 -1.64 14.40 4.00
N PRO A 218 -0.45 13.78 4.12
CA PRO A 218 0.82 14.47 3.86
C PRO A 218 0.95 14.95 2.41
N SER A 219 1.41 16.17 2.20
CA SER A 219 1.69 16.73 0.86
C SER A 219 2.88 16.06 0.16
N SER A 220 3.67 15.30 0.89
CA SER A 220 4.79 14.49 0.38
C SER A 220 4.36 13.24 -0.39
N LEU A 221 3.07 12.81 -0.25
CA LEU A 221 2.59 11.59 -0.90
C LEU A 221 2.79 11.61 -2.41
N SER A 222 3.38 10.52 -2.91
CA SER A 222 3.41 10.18 -4.33
C SER A 222 2.38 9.12 -4.70
N GLU A 223 2.04 8.24 -3.76
CA GLU A 223 1.00 7.22 -3.94
C GLU A 223 0.03 7.19 -2.77
N LEU A 224 -1.27 7.19 -3.09
CA LEU A 224 -2.37 7.05 -2.15
C LEU A 224 -3.32 5.96 -2.64
N HIS A 225 -3.48 4.90 -1.86
CA HIS A 225 -4.35 3.77 -2.17
C HIS A 225 -5.51 3.70 -1.19
N LEU A 226 -6.72 3.95 -1.70
CA LEU A 226 -7.98 3.96 -0.95
C LEU A 226 -9.01 3.02 -1.57
N ASP A 227 -8.52 1.97 -2.24
CA ASP A 227 -9.37 0.98 -2.92
C ASP A 227 -10.21 0.17 -1.92
N GLY A 228 -11.36 -0.35 -2.35
CA GLY A 228 -12.18 -1.25 -1.53
C GLY A 228 -12.82 -0.58 -0.32
N ASN A 229 -13.10 0.71 -0.35
CA ASN A 229 -13.76 1.45 0.71
C ASN A 229 -15.23 1.77 0.38
N LYS A 230 -15.83 2.69 1.11
CA LYS A 230 -17.22 3.16 0.94
C LYS A 230 -17.28 4.65 0.57
N ILE A 231 -16.27 5.14 -0.13
CA ILE A 231 -16.20 6.55 -0.54
C ILE A 231 -17.29 6.82 -1.58
N THR A 232 -18.08 7.87 -1.35
CA THR A 232 -19.23 8.19 -2.21
C THR A 232 -19.00 9.35 -3.15
N LYS A 233 -18.05 10.23 -2.83
CA LYS A 233 -17.70 11.40 -3.64
C LYS A 233 -16.23 11.77 -3.47
N LEU A 234 -15.67 12.39 -4.49
CA LEU A 234 -14.33 12.97 -4.44
C LEU A 234 -14.44 14.51 -4.56
N THR A 235 -14.07 15.21 -3.49
CA THR A 235 -14.17 16.67 -3.39
C THR A 235 -12.80 17.33 -3.48
N ALA A 236 -12.78 18.57 -3.96
CA ALA A 236 -11.55 19.31 -4.23
C ALA A 236 -10.71 19.55 -2.96
N ASP A 237 -11.36 19.81 -1.82
CA ASP A 237 -10.69 20.04 -0.54
C ASP A 237 -9.89 18.84 -0.06
N ARG A 238 -10.25 17.61 -0.48
CA ARG A 238 -9.61 16.37 -0.02
C ARG A 238 -8.25 16.13 -0.69
N LEU A 239 -8.04 16.65 -1.89
CA LEU A 239 -6.75 16.58 -2.58
C LEU A 239 -5.94 17.88 -2.49
N LYS A 240 -6.44 18.87 -1.75
CA LYS A 240 -5.78 20.16 -1.61
C LYS A 240 -4.35 20.01 -1.07
N GLY A 241 -3.39 20.57 -1.81
CA GLY A 241 -1.97 20.54 -1.42
C GLY A 241 -1.20 19.28 -1.82
N MET A 242 -1.84 18.31 -2.48
CA MET A 242 -1.18 17.05 -2.90
C MET A 242 -0.37 17.23 -4.19
N LYS A 243 0.62 18.12 -4.14
CA LYS A 243 1.42 18.52 -5.32
C LYS A 243 2.29 17.39 -5.88
N ASN A 244 2.67 16.42 -5.06
CA ASN A 244 3.56 15.32 -5.46
C ASN A 244 2.81 14.04 -5.83
N LEU A 245 1.48 14.00 -5.65
CA LEU A 245 0.68 12.80 -5.88
C LEU A 245 0.73 12.41 -7.36
N ALA A 246 1.27 11.22 -7.62
CA ALA A 246 1.42 10.64 -8.95
C ALA A 246 0.43 9.50 -9.20
N LYS A 247 0.01 8.79 -8.15
CA LYS A 247 -0.94 7.67 -8.25
C LYS A 247 -2.01 7.77 -7.17
N LEU A 248 -3.28 7.68 -7.61
CA LEU A 248 -4.45 7.67 -6.74
C LEU A 248 -5.31 6.45 -7.06
N GLY A 249 -5.39 5.52 -6.11
CA GLY A 249 -6.24 4.32 -6.17
C GLY A 249 -7.54 4.57 -5.42
N LEU A 250 -8.66 4.47 -6.13
CA LEU A 250 -10.03 4.61 -5.63
C LEU A 250 -10.95 3.54 -6.20
N SER A 251 -10.40 2.45 -6.71
CA SER A 251 -11.17 1.32 -7.26
C SER A 251 -12.07 0.69 -6.19
N TYR A 252 -13.18 0.09 -6.60
CA TYR A 252 -14.10 -0.61 -5.69
C TYR A 252 -14.60 0.24 -4.52
N ASN A 253 -15.04 1.47 -4.83
CA ASN A 253 -15.74 2.35 -3.92
C ASN A 253 -17.21 2.54 -4.38
N GLN A 254 -17.85 3.58 -3.92
CA GLN A 254 -19.24 3.95 -4.27
C GLN A 254 -19.30 5.36 -4.85
N ILE A 255 -18.21 5.81 -5.50
CA ILE A 255 -18.08 7.19 -5.98
C ILE A 255 -19.06 7.43 -7.11
N SER A 256 -20.01 8.35 -6.87
CA SER A 256 -21.02 8.79 -7.83
C SER A 256 -20.75 10.17 -8.42
N SER A 257 -19.82 10.94 -7.83
CA SER A 257 -19.43 12.26 -8.33
C SER A 257 -18.00 12.62 -8.00
N VAL A 258 -17.39 13.39 -8.91
CA VAL A 258 -16.09 14.06 -8.74
C VAL A 258 -16.33 15.56 -8.93
N GLU A 259 -16.00 16.36 -7.91
CA GLU A 259 -16.19 17.80 -7.94
C GLU A 259 -15.25 18.48 -8.94
N ASN A 260 -15.74 19.56 -9.58
CA ASN A 260 -14.90 20.37 -10.44
C ASN A 260 -13.68 20.93 -9.68
N GLY A 261 -12.52 20.94 -10.34
CA GLY A 261 -11.28 21.41 -9.71
C GLY A 261 -10.57 20.38 -8.82
N THR A 262 -11.16 19.20 -8.61
CA THR A 262 -10.53 18.16 -7.80
C THR A 262 -9.18 17.73 -8.36
N LEU A 263 -9.11 17.40 -9.64
CA LEU A 263 -7.86 16.92 -10.27
C LEU A 263 -6.79 18.00 -10.37
N SER A 264 -7.15 19.27 -10.42
CA SER A 264 -6.19 20.38 -10.45
C SER A 264 -5.41 20.53 -9.12
N ASN A 265 -5.95 19.98 -8.00
CA ASN A 265 -5.27 19.95 -6.72
C ASN A 265 -4.16 18.89 -6.64
N ALA A 266 -4.14 17.95 -7.59
CA ALA A 266 -3.06 16.96 -7.77
C ALA A 266 -2.44 17.13 -9.18
N PRO A 267 -1.69 18.22 -9.42
CA PRO A 267 -1.28 18.62 -10.77
C PRO A 267 -0.26 17.68 -11.43
N HIS A 268 0.41 16.82 -10.66
CA HIS A 268 1.37 15.83 -11.14
C HIS A 268 0.81 14.41 -11.19
N LEU A 269 -0.51 14.24 -11.00
CA LEU A 269 -1.15 12.93 -11.06
C LEU A 269 -0.94 12.31 -12.45
N ARG A 270 -0.48 11.05 -12.47
CA ARG A 270 -0.24 10.25 -13.67
C ARG A 270 -1.22 9.10 -13.81
N GLU A 271 -1.61 8.51 -12.69
CA GLU A 271 -2.51 7.36 -12.66
C GLU A 271 -3.70 7.63 -11.74
N LEU A 272 -4.90 7.49 -12.29
CA LEU A 272 -6.16 7.60 -11.57
C LEU A 272 -6.97 6.33 -11.77
N HIS A 273 -7.10 5.54 -10.73
CA HIS A 273 -7.89 4.31 -10.72
C HIS A 273 -9.23 4.59 -10.04
N LEU A 274 -10.28 4.70 -10.83
CA LEU A 274 -11.66 4.93 -10.36
C LEU A 274 -12.59 3.79 -10.73
N ASP A 275 -12.09 2.73 -11.35
CA ASP A 275 -12.89 1.59 -11.79
C ASP A 275 -13.74 0.97 -10.66
N ASN A 276 -14.83 0.32 -11.05
CA ASN A 276 -15.76 -0.28 -10.09
C ASN A 276 -16.35 0.73 -9.07
N ASN A 277 -16.92 1.80 -9.59
CA ASN A 277 -17.64 2.83 -8.83
C ASN A 277 -19.01 3.14 -9.49
N ALA A 278 -19.61 4.27 -9.20
CA ALA A 278 -20.96 4.60 -9.60
C ALA A 278 -21.09 5.91 -10.40
N LEU A 279 -20.01 6.37 -11.06
CA LEU A 279 -20.05 7.57 -11.89
C LEU A 279 -21.02 7.39 -13.06
N THR A 280 -21.75 8.45 -13.39
CA THR A 280 -22.67 8.53 -14.56
C THR A 280 -22.06 9.26 -15.74
N SER A 281 -20.94 9.94 -15.53
CA SER A 281 -20.16 10.67 -16.56
C SER A 281 -18.67 10.57 -16.27
N VAL A 282 -17.88 10.89 -17.28
CA VAL A 282 -16.41 11.01 -17.14
C VAL A 282 -16.09 12.13 -16.14
N PRO A 283 -15.13 11.93 -15.22
CA PRO A 283 -14.76 12.95 -14.23
C PRO A 283 -14.26 14.23 -14.91
N PRO A 284 -14.62 15.42 -14.39
CA PRO A 284 -14.18 16.68 -14.92
C PRO A 284 -12.68 16.94 -14.70
N GLY A 285 -12.06 17.76 -15.52
CA GLY A 285 -10.69 18.23 -15.38
C GLY A 285 -9.63 17.38 -16.06
N LEU A 286 -10.00 16.27 -16.72
CA LEU A 286 -9.04 15.46 -17.49
C LEU A 286 -8.46 16.20 -18.70
N PRO A 287 -9.23 16.96 -19.49
CA PRO A 287 -8.68 17.68 -20.63
C PRO A 287 -7.56 18.64 -20.27
N ASP A 288 -7.69 19.36 -19.17
CA ASP A 288 -6.74 20.37 -18.72
C ASP A 288 -5.57 19.79 -17.91
N HIS A 289 -5.65 18.52 -17.54
CA HIS A 289 -4.64 17.89 -16.73
C HIS A 289 -3.41 17.47 -17.55
N LYS A 290 -2.26 18.11 -17.27
CA LYS A 290 -1.07 18.01 -18.13
C LYS A 290 -0.33 16.68 -18.06
N TYR A 291 -0.42 15.97 -16.94
CA TYR A 291 0.44 14.80 -16.65
C TYR A 291 -0.29 13.47 -16.61
N ILE A 292 -1.64 13.47 -16.56
CA ILE A 292 -2.40 12.23 -16.45
C ILE A 292 -2.21 11.34 -17.68
N GLN A 293 -1.87 10.07 -17.43
CA GLN A 293 -1.56 9.08 -18.46
C GLN A 293 -2.48 7.86 -18.39
N VAL A 294 -2.90 7.48 -17.17
CA VAL A 294 -3.74 6.31 -16.94
C VAL A 294 -4.99 6.72 -16.21
N VAL A 295 -6.16 6.40 -16.78
CA VAL A 295 -7.47 6.63 -16.18
C VAL A 295 -8.33 5.40 -16.34
N TYR A 296 -8.57 4.68 -15.24
CA TYR A 296 -9.47 3.53 -15.25
C TYR A 296 -10.87 3.93 -14.81
N LEU A 297 -11.81 3.80 -15.75
CA LEU A 297 -13.23 4.15 -15.61
C LEU A 297 -14.16 3.00 -16.01
N HIS A 298 -13.67 1.76 -16.03
CA HIS A 298 -14.53 0.60 -16.32
C HIS A 298 -15.43 0.27 -15.12
N ALA A 299 -16.53 -0.43 -15.39
CA ALA A 299 -17.50 -0.86 -14.39
C ALA A 299 -18.09 0.32 -13.59
N HIS A 300 -18.68 1.29 -14.30
CA HIS A 300 -19.48 2.39 -13.78
C HIS A 300 -20.89 2.40 -14.40
N LYS A 301 -21.57 3.53 -14.32
CA LYS A 301 -22.87 3.81 -14.93
C LYS A 301 -22.79 4.91 -16.00
N ILE A 302 -21.62 5.06 -16.63
CA ILE A 302 -21.38 6.08 -17.65
C ILE A 302 -22.21 5.75 -18.89
N ALA A 303 -23.15 6.61 -19.24
CA ALA A 303 -24.08 6.39 -20.34
C ALA A 303 -23.67 7.13 -21.63
N ALA A 304 -22.83 8.16 -21.53
CA ALA A 304 -22.32 8.92 -22.66
C ALA A 304 -20.90 9.43 -22.42
N VAL A 305 -20.14 9.59 -23.49
CA VAL A 305 -18.80 10.16 -23.47
C VAL A 305 -18.75 11.30 -24.48
N GLY A 306 -18.45 12.49 -23.99
CA GLY A 306 -18.34 13.70 -24.79
C GLY A 306 -17.01 13.83 -25.53
N THR A 307 -17.00 14.64 -26.59
CA THR A 307 -15.81 14.88 -27.40
C THR A 307 -14.68 15.61 -26.67
N GLU A 308 -14.98 16.22 -25.52
CA GLU A 308 -14.05 17.02 -24.73
C GLU A 308 -13.80 16.42 -23.33
N ASP A 309 -14.19 15.17 -23.09
CA ASP A 309 -14.06 14.56 -21.76
C ASP A 309 -12.61 14.18 -21.41
N PHE A 310 -11.77 13.88 -22.39
CA PHE A 310 -10.38 13.42 -22.19
C PHE A 310 -9.32 14.38 -22.72
N CYS A 311 -9.60 15.03 -23.83
CA CYS A 311 -8.61 15.80 -24.57
C CYS A 311 -8.96 17.30 -24.62
N PRO A 312 -7.99 18.20 -24.46
CA PRO A 312 -8.23 19.63 -24.60
C PRO A 312 -8.67 19.96 -26.05
N PRO A 313 -9.35 21.10 -26.27
CA PRO A 313 -9.67 21.55 -27.60
C PRO A 313 -8.38 21.73 -28.43
N GLY A 314 -8.44 21.33 -29.72
CA GLY A 314 -7.29 21.32 -30.64
C GLY A 314 -6.51 20.00 -30.62
N PHE A 315 -5.44 19.94 -31.41
CA PHE A 315 -4.62 18.74 -31.55
C PHE A 315 -3.32 18.85 -30.74
N ASN A 316 -2.92 17.77 -30.05
CA ASN A 316 -1.61 17.60 -29.40
C ASN A 316 -1.22 18.66 -28.36
N THR A 317 -2.17 19.16 -27.58
CA THR A 317 -1.90 20.17 -26.55
C THR A 317 -1.59 19.60 -25.19
N LYS A 318 -1.80 18.30 -24.95
CA LYS A 318 -1.41 17.63 -23.70
C LYS A 318 0.10 17.44 -23.59
N LYS A 319 0.67 17.74 -22.42
CA LYS A 319 2.10 17.54 -22.16
C LYS A 319 2.46 16.05 -22.07
N ALA A 320 1.60 15.23 -21.47
CA ALA A 320 1.75 13.78 -21.41
C ALA A 320 0.60 13.11 -22.17
N MET A 321 0.92 12.07 -22.93
CA MET A 321 -0.07 11.31 -23.69
C MET A 321 -0.65 10.20 -22.83
N TYR A 322 -1.93 9.88 -23.04
CA TYR A 322 -2.56 8.71 -22.40
C TYR A 322 -1.90 7.42 -22.87
N SER A 323 -1.60 6.56 -21.89
CA SER A 323 -1.12 5.19 -22.10
C SER A 323 -2.15 4.12 -21.65
N GLY A 324 -3.22 4.53 -20.98
CA GLY A 324 -4.31 3.64 -20.57
C GLY A 324 -5.58 4.39 -20.22
N ILE A 325 -6.65 4.14 -21.00
CA ILE A 325 -8.02 4.57 -20.70
C ILE A 325 -8.90 3.34 -20.76
N SER A 326 -9.63 3.03 -19.70
CA SER A 326 -10.59 1.93 -19.71
C SER A 326 -12.00 2.44 -19.48
N LEU A 327 -12.94 2.04 -20.33
CA LEU A 327 -14.36 2.42 -20.30
C LEU A 327 -15.30 1.21 -20.44
N PHE A 328 -14.77 0.00 -20.53
CA PHE A 328 -15.57 -1.22 -20.66
C PHE A 328 -16.49 -1.44 -19.45
N SER A 329 -17.53 -2.26 -19.62
CA SER A 329 -18.55 -2.50 -18.58
C SER A 329 -19.26 -1.23 -18.11
N ASN A 330 -19.46 -0.27 -19.00
CA ASN A 330 -20.32 0.90 -18.86
C ASN A 330 -21.52 0.78 -19.82
N PRO A 331 -22.65 1.41 -19.53
CA PRO A 331 -23.81 1.42 -20.45
C PRO A 331 -23.58 2.25 -21.72
N VAL A 332 -22.50 3.03 -21.82
CA VAL A 332 -22.21 3.85 -23.00
C VAL A 332 -22.15 2.98 -24.26
N PRO A 333 -22.93 3.31 -25.31
CA PRO A 333 -22.81 2.62 -26.60
C PRO A 333 -21.50 3.04 -27.25
N TYR A 334 -20.54 2.11 -27.31
CA TYR A 334 -19.18 2.42 -27.80
C TYR A 334 -19.15 2.91 -29.26
N TRP A 335 -20.15 2.54 -30.07
CA TRP A 335 -20.29 2.99 -31.47
C TRP A 335 -20.73 4.45 -31.59
N GLU A 336 -21.23 5.05 -30.50
CA GLU A 336 -21.60 6.47 -30.45
C GLU A 336 -20.42 7.35 -30.00
N VAL A 337 -19.37 6.74 -29.43
CA VAL A 337 -18.18 7.46 -29.00
C VAL A 337 -17.38 7.89 -30.23
N GLN A 338 -17.32 9.19 -30.42
CA GLN A 338 -16.67 9.74 -31.59
C GLN A 338 -15.14 9.62 -31.54
N PRO A 339 -14.45 9.27 -32.62
CA PRO A 339 -12.98 9.17 -32.65
C PRO A 339 -12.26 10.44 -32.20
N VAL A 340 -12.86 11.62 -32.39
CA VAL A 340 -12.33 12.92 -31.96
C VAL A 340 -12.24 13.06 -30.43
N THR A 341 -13.02 12.29 -29.67
CA THR A 341 -12.93 12.20 -28.22
C THR A 341 -11.51 11.87 -27.73
N PHE A 342 -10.80 11.07 -28.50
CA PHE A 342 -9.45 10.61 -28.17
C PHE A 342 -8.37 11.23 -29.08
N ARG A 343 -8.58 12.44 -29.57
CA ARG A 343 -7.66 13.13 -30.51
C ARG A 343 -6.25 13.33 -29.96
N CYS A 344 -6.09 13.40 -28.62
CA CYS A 344 -4.81 13.53 -27.94
C CYS A 344 -4.18 12.17 -27.58
N VAL A 345 -4.80 11.04 -27.93
CA VAL A 345 -4.26 9.71 -27.67
C VAL A 345 -3.55 9.22 -28.91
N PHE A 346 -2.23 9.09 -28.83
CA PHE A 346 -1.40 8.68 -29.97
C PHE A 346 -1.61 7.20 -30.30
N ASP A 347 -1.48 6.33 -29.30
CA ASP A 347 -1.66 4.89 -29.48
C ASP A 347 -3.09 4.49 -29.11
N ARG A 348 -3.87 4.10 -30.12
CA ARG A 348 -5.26 3.68 -29.94
C ARG A 348 -5.41 2.41 -29.12
N SER A 349 -4.37 1.59 -29.00
CA SER A 349 -4.37 0.39 -28.13
C SER A 349 -4.46 0.74 -26.65
N ALA A 350 -4.15 1.97 -26.26
CA ALA A 350 -4.33 2.49 -24.91
C ALA A 350 -5.81 2.61 -24.49
N ILE A 351 -6.75 2.57 -25.46
CA ILE A 351 -8.18 2.79 -25.22
C ILE A 351 -8.91 1.44 -25.17
N GLN A 352 -9.50 1.12 -24.02
CA GLN A 352 -10.25 -0.12 -23.79
C GLN A 352 -11.74 0.20 -23.62
N LEU A 353 -12.50 0.07 -24.71
CA LEU A 353 -13.95 0.29 -24.71
C LEU A 353 -14.77 -0.98 -24.44
N GLY A 354 -14.13 -2.14 -24.50
CA GLY A 354 -14.77 -3.45 -24.39
C GLY A 354 -15.24 -4.01 -25.72
N ASN A 355 -15.29 -5.34 -25.79
CA ASN A 355 -15.83 -6.06 -26.94
C ASN A 355 -17.29 -6.39 -26.66
N TYR A 356 -18.21 -5.56 -27.11
CA TYR A 356 -19.62 -5.94 -27.19
C TYR A 356 -19.81 -6.94 -28.35
N ARG A 357 -19.68 -8.21 -28.08
CA ARG A 357 -20.35 -9.19 -28.90
C ARG A 357 -21.84 -9.06 -28.59
N LYS A 358 -22.63 -8.55 -29.54
CA LYS A 358 -24.09 -8.75 -29.53
C LYS A 358 -24.32 -10.26 -29.32
N LYS A 359 -24.98 -10.62 -28.22
CA LYS A 359 -25.64 -11.91 -28.09
C LYS A 359 -26.87 -11.93 -28.96
#